data_ee29902f0fe10bda53a12e96566d7241
#
_entry.id   ee29902f0fe10bda53a12e96566d7241
#
_cell.length_a   1.000
_cell.length_b   1.000
_cell.length_c   1.000
_cell.angle_alpha   90.00
_cell.angle_beta   90.00
_cell.angle_gamma   90.00
#
_symmetry.space_group_name_H-M   'P 1'
#
loop_
_entity.id
_entity.type
_entity.pdbx_description
1 polymer ?
#
loop_
_entity_poly.entity_id
_entity_poly.type
_entity_poly.pdbx_seq_one_letter_code
_entity_poly.pdbx_strand_id
1 'polypeptide(L)'
;MFLKHKILTLFGIALFPVALSASDDADNNRQRQYKDILYLENIRYGIDNPTSVSYSPLNHTADIKIGYNYKKGDFVNIDKSPKEKTLFIDMSGTKKLKKTAFEGGIGYQNTIEYDRRWNSTLYIASDNPFILADSVRSKYNVEKFILNGGFSWDALSFMKFGIKAHYEVGSSADQTDPRPDTKGMRFNITPGLDFKLSEKLNIGVSLGGRLLNEEIKYTNVVGTTNYNFFLMNGLGCFYLQNGTSYQRRYKGSGWYGNLQLMWDNHSFLSNIVSLGIDKNSERAEDGGTQRLFIGGKYNRTQYDIYDRFSILHENSAHNITISASIHQIDGIWYDQ
;
A
#
# COMPACT_ATOMS: atom_id res chain seq x y z
N MET A 1 -15.79 -15.73 -19.82
CA MET A 1 -15.25 -17.08 -19.64
C MET A 1 -13.79 -17.26 -20.14
N PHE A 2 -13.16 -16.24 -20.66
CA PHE A 2 -11.79 -16.32 -21.25
C PHE A 2 -10.65 -15.85 -20.35
N LEU A 3 -10.92 -15.29 -19.16
CA LEU A 3 -9.87 -14.76 -18.30
C LEU A 3 -9.34 -15.78 -17.27
N LYS A 4 -10.12 -16.82 -16.95
CA LYS A 4 -9.72 -17.84 -15.95
C LYS A 4 -8.55 -18.72 -16.41
N HIS A 5 -8.35 -18.90 -17.71
CA HIS A 5 -7.29 -19.78 -18.21
C HIS A 5 -5.93 -19.11 -18.38
N LYS A 6 -5.87 -17.76 -18.44
CA LYS A 6 -4.58 -17.05 -18.61
C LYS A 6 -3.85 -16.79 -17.28
N ILE A 7 -4.57 -16.75 -16.17
CA ILE A 7 -3.95 -16.55 -14.83
C ILE A 7 -3.29 -17.84 -14.34
N LEU A 8 -3.85 -19.01 -14.67
CA LEU A 8 -3.27 -20.30 -14.28
C LEU A 8 -1.94 -20.61 -14.97
N THR A 9 -1.74 -20.08 -16.19
CA THR A 9 -0.52 -20.32 -16.99
C THR A 9 0.66 -19.47 -16.50
N LEU A 10 0.42 -18.31 -15.87
CA LEU A 10 1.49 -17.49 -15.28
C LEU A 10 1.98 -18.05 -13.94
N PHE A 11 1.15 -18.78 -13.20
CA PHE A 11 1.56 -19.44 -11.96
C PHE A 11 2.52 -20.62 -12.18
N GLY A 12 2.51 -21.24 -13.34
CA GLY A 12 3.39 -22.36 -13.68
C GLY A 12 4.86 -21.98 -13.95
N ILE A 13 5.15 -20.69 -14.18
CA ILE A 13 6.51 -20.23 -14.55
C ILE A 13 7.27 -19.66 -13.33
N ALA A 14 6.60 -19.33 -12.23
CA ALA A 14 7.22 -18.74 -11.03
C ALA A 14 7.71 -19.76 -9.99
N LEU A 15 7.52 -21.06 -10.20
CA LEU A 15 8.12 -22.11 -9.38
C LEU A 15 9.53 -22.43 -9.88
N PHE A 16 10.44 -21.47 -9.81
CA PHE A 16 11.86 -21.83 -9.75
C PHE A 16 12.10 -22.56 -8.43
N PRO A 17 12.72 -23.75 -8.45
CA PRO A 17 13.16 -24.38 -7.23
C PRO A 17 14.25 -23.48 -6.63
N VAL A 18 13.89 -22.68 -5.64
CA VAL A 18 14.86 -22.18 -4.69
C VAL A 18 15.38 -23.43 -4.00
N ALA A 19 16.53 -23.91 -4.41
CA ALA A 19 17.27 -24.89 -3.65
C ALA A 19 17.59 -24.22 -2.31
N LEU A 20 16.72 -24.43 -1.32
CA LEU A 20 17.00 -24.20 0.09
C LEU A 20 18.09 -25.20 0.46
N SER A 21 19.34 -24.79 0.32
CA SER A 21 20.41 -25.44 1.07
C SER A 21 20.13 -25.14 2.52
N ALA A 22 19.60 -26.14 3.22
CA ALA A 22 19.48 -26.14 4.66
C ALA A 22 20.90 -26.09 5.24
N SER A 23 21.39 -24.91 5.54
CA SER A 23 22.57 -24.70 6.35
C SER A 23 22.10 -24.34 7.75
N ASP A 24 22.48 -25.17 8.69
CA ASP A 24 22.44 -25.09 10.15
C ASP A 24 21.26 -24.35 10.81
N ASP A 25 20.40 -25.14 11.46
CA ASP A 25 19.24 -24.71 12.27
C ASP A 25 19.57 -23.68 13.37
N ALA A 26 20.78 -23.62 13.84
CA ALA A 26 21.23 -22.65 14.85
C ALA A 26 21.36 -21.23 14.31
N ASP A 27 21.77 -21.06 13.05
CA ASP A 27 21.88 -19.75 12.40
C ASP A 27 20.52 -19.17 12.00
N ASN A 28 19.54 -20.00 11.65
CA ASN A 28 18.20 -19.57 11.28
C ASN A 28 17.40 -19.02 12.47
N ASN A 29 17.55 -19.58 13.66
CA ASN A 29 16.91 -19.05 14.88
C ASN A 29 17.57 -17.75 15.35
N ARG A 30 18.87 -17.60 15.20
CA ARG A 30 19.57 -16.33 15.41
C ARG A 30 19.11 -15.27 14.40
N GLN A 31 18.94 -15.60 13.13
CA GLN A 31 18.48 -14.65 12.11
C GLN A 31 17.06 -14.15 12.34
N ARG A 32 16.13 -14.95 12.88
CA ARG A 32 14.78 -14.51 13.24
C ARG A 32 14.76 -13.56 14.43
N GLN A 33 15.49 -13.87 15.49
CA GLN A 33 15.70 -12.95 16.61
C GLN A 33 16.46 -11.69 16.19
N TYR A 34 17.40 -11.80 15.26
CA TYR A 34 18.13 -10.68 14.72
C TYR A 34 17.26 -9.68 13.95
N LYS A 35 16.21 -10.08 13.26
CA LYS A 35 15.36 -9.13 12.51
C LYS A 35 14.73 -8.07 13.41
N ASP A 36 14.18 -8.46 14.53
CA ASP A 36 13.56 -7.55 15.48
C ASP A 36 14.62 -6.70 16.21
N ILE A 37 15.75 -7.29 16.56
CA ILE A 37 16.90 -6.60 17.14
C ILE A 37 17.51 -5.63 16.12
N LEU A 38 17.69 -6.03 14.88
CA LEU A 38 18.24 -5.18 13.82
C LEU A 38 17.32 -4.00 13.48
N TYR A 39 16.01 -4.18 13.57
CA TYR A 39 15.06 -3.07 13.47
C TYR A 39 15.22 -2.07 14.61
N LEU A 40 15.53 -2.55 15.81
CA LEU A 40 15.79 -1.72 16.98
C LEU A 40 17.18 -1.06 16.94
N GLU A 41 18.19 -1.75 16.46
CA GLU A 41 19.58 -1.30 16.45
C GLU A 41 19.95 -0.44 15.24
N ASN A 42 19.32 -0.69 14.08
CA ASN A 42 19.63 0.05 12.87
C ASN A 42 18.61 1.15 12.60
N ILE A 43 18.96 2.38 12.94
CA ILE A 43 18.10 3.54 12.72
C ILE A 43 17.73 3.78 11.26
N ARG A 44 18.50 3.23 10.32
CA ARG A 44 18.26 3.34 8.87
C ARG A 44 17.30 2.28 8.34
N TYR A 45 17.00 1.27 9.13
CA TYR A 45 16.07 0.22 8.74
C TYR A 45 14.62 0.70 8.92
N GLY A 46 13.82 0.55 7.85
CA GLY A 46 12.41 1.00 7.87
C GLY A 46 12.18 2.46 7.47
N ILE A 47 13.21 3.15 6.97
CA ILE A 47 13.06 4.48 6.39
C ILE A 47 12.51 4.37 4.96
N ASP A 48 11.62 5.29 4.59
CA ASP A 48 11.02 5.33 3.24
C ASP A 48 11.98 5.74 2.11
N ASN A 49 13.28 5.87 2.38
CA ASN A 49 14.26 6.11 1.34
C ASN A 49 14.66 4.80 0.65
N PRO A 50 14.57 4.69 -0.68
CA PRO A 50 14.95 3.48 -1.43
C PRO A 50 16.38 3.00 -1.19
N THR A 51 17.29 3.87 -0.79
CA THR A 51 18.69 3.50 -0.47
C THR A 51 18.79 2.66 0.80
N SER A 52 17.73 2.60 1.62
CA SER A 52 17.70 1.84 2.89
C SER A 52 18.05 0.36 2.73
N VAL A 53 17.76 -0.22 1.56
CA VAL A 53 18.06 -1.64 1.25
C VAL A 53 19.57 -1.93 1.36
N SER A 54 20.44 -0.98 0.96
CA SER A 54 21.89 -1.14 1.02
C SER A 54 22.45 -1.14 2.43
N TYR A 55 21.69 -0.63 3.39
CA TYR A 55 22.09 -0.56 4.81
C TYR A 55 21.66 -1.79 5.62
N SER A 56 20.96 -2.76 5.00
CA SER A 56 20.65 -4.02 5.66
C SER A 56 21.96 -4.70 6.11
N PRO A 57 22.07 -5.14 7.37
CA PRO A 57 23.25 -5.89 7.83
C PRO A 57 23.28 -7.32 7.29
N LEU A 58 22.14 -7.82 6.79
CA LEU A 58 22.03 -9.14 6.20
C LEU A 58 22.33 -9.10 4.70
N ASN A 59 23.18 -10.01 4.24
CA ASN A 59 23.57 -10.10 2.82
C ASN A 59 22.44 -10.70 1.96
N HIS A 60 21.60 -11.55 2.54
CA HIS A 60 20.45 -12.16 1.89
C HIS A 60 19.39 -12.53 2.91
N THR A 61 18.14 -12.35 2.53
CA THR A 61 16.98 -12.83 3.29
C THR A 61 15.97 -13.41 2.33
N ALA A 62 15.22 -14.40 2.79
CA ALA A 62 14.03 -14.90 2.12
C ALA A 62 12.99 -15.22 3.19
N ASP A 63 11.80 -14.67 3.03
CA ASP A 63 10.68 -14.85 3.95
C ASP A 63 9.46 -15.34 3.17
N ILE A 64 8.80 -16.35 3.70
CA ILE A 64 7.49 -16.80 3.22
C ILE A 64 6.54 -16.79 4.41
N LYS A 65 5.44 -16.07 4.27
CA LYS A 65 4.38 -15.99 5.28
C LYS A 65 3.08 -16.47 4.69
N ILE A 66 2.46 -17.44 5.33
CA ILE A 66 1.12 -17.91 5.00
C ILE A 66 0.30 -17.71 6.27
N GLY A 67 -0.85 -17.06 6.13
CA GLY A 67 -1.66 -16.77 7.30
C GLY A 67 -3.14 -16.66 6.99
N TYR A 68 -3.92 -16.81 8.06
CA TYR A 68 -5.34 -16.65 8.07
C TYR A 68 -5.73 -15.69 9.19
N ASN A 69 -6.39 -14.57 8.80
CA ASN A 69 -6.92 -13.60 9.73
C ASN A 69 -8.44 -13.71 9.81
N TYR A 70 -8.96 -13.72 11.02
CA TYR A 70 -10.38 -13.64 11.30
C TYR A 70 -10.66 -12.41 12.16
N LYS A 71 -11.52 -11.53 11.67
CA LYS A 71 -11.95 -10.32 12.37
C LYS A 71 -13.47 -10.35 12.49
N LYS A 72 -13.99 -10.05 13.68
CA LYS A 72 -15.43 -9.90 13.95
C LYS A 72 -15.62 -8.86 15.04
N GLY A 73 -16.61 -7.97 14.87
CA GLY A 73 -16.98 -6.99 15.87
C GLY A 73 -18.14 -6.14 15.38
N ASP A 74 -18.91 -5.63 16.32
CA ASP A 74 -20.09 -4.82 16.01
C ASP A 74 -19.78 -3.31 16.04
N PHE A 75 -18.64 -2.92 16.65
CA PHE A 75 -18.17 -1.55 16.69
C PHE A 75 -17.33 -1.24 15.45
N VAL A 76 -18.01 -1.03 14.33
CA VAL A 76 -17.42 -0.71 13.01
C VAL A 76 -18.18 0.43 12.34
N ASN A 77 -17.51 1.15 11.45
CA ASN A 77 -18.18 2.15 10.64
C ASN A 77 -19.24 1.50 9.75
N ILE A 78 -20.28 2.24 9.41
CA ILE A 78 -21.43 1.75 8.62
C ILE A 78 -21.03 1.23 7.23
N ASP A 79 -19.92 1.72 6.68
CA ASP A 79 -19.33 1.38 5.38
C ASP A 79 -18.32 0.24 5.44
N LYS A 80 -18.11 -0.35 6.62
CA LYS A 80 -17.16 -1.45 6.84
C LYS A 80 -17.88 -2.75 7.16
N SER A 81 -17.22 -3.86 6.84
CA SER A 81 -17.71 -5.19 7.17
C SER A 81 -17.55 -5.48 8.68
N PRO A 82 -18.58 -5.94 9.37
CA PRO A 82 -18.47 -6.38 10.76
C PRO A 82 -17.74 -7.73 10.93
N LYS A 83 -17.52 -8.46 9.83
CA LYS A 83 -16.88 -9.77 9.85
C LYS A 83 -16.07 -10.00 8.58
N GLU A 84 -14.78 -10.24 8.75
CA GLU A 84 -13.83 -10.47 7.67
C GLU A 84 -13.06 -11.78 7.89
N LYS A 85 -12.78 -12.49 6.80
CA LYS A 85 -11.92 -13.67 6.76
C LYS A 85 -10.89 -13.48 5.65
N THR A 86 -9.64 -13.43 6.00
CA THR A 86 -8.56 -13.18 5.04
C THR A 86 -7.58 -14.33 5.04
N LEU A 87 -7.36 -14.93 3.89
CA LEU A 87 -6.24 -15.81 3.61
C LEU A 87 -5.18 -15.00 2.86
N PHE A 88 -3.91 -15.08 3.27
CA PHE A 88 -2.83 -14.41 2.58
C PHE A 88 -1.58 -15.27 2.47
N ILE A 89 -0.82 -15.00 1.41
CA ILE A 89 0.50 -15.54 1.15
C ILE A 89 1.39 -14.38 0.76
N ASP A 90 2.47 -14.15 1.52
CA ASP A 90 3.47 -13.13 1.23
C ASP A 90 4.85 -13.79 1.13
N MET A 91 5.55 -13.47 0.06
CA MET A 91 6.94 -13.86 -0.17
C MET A 91 7.76 -12.60 -0.34
N SER A 92 8.87 -12.50 0.36
CA SER A 92 9.79 -11.37 0.22
C SER A 92 11.23 -11.82 0.40
N GLY A 93 12.15 -11.07 -0.20
CA GLY A 93 13.56 -11.33 -0.05
C GLY A 93 14.43 -10.14 -0.36
N THR A 94 15.64 -10.15 0.17
CA THR A 94 16.68 -9.17 -0.14
C THR A 94 17.96 -9.89 -0.53
N LYS A 95 18.74 -9.27 -1.41
CA LYS A 95 20.08 -9.74 -1.76
C LYS A 95 21.03 -8.56 -1.92
N LYS A 96 22.09 -8.57 -1.13
CA LYS A 96 23.13 -7.58 -1.17
C LYS A 96 24.35 -8.14 -1.88
N LEU A 97 24.87 -7.39 -2.81
CA LEU A 97 26.15 -7.62 -3.51
C LEU A 97 27.12 -6.52 -3.10
N LYS A 98 28.36 -6.56 -3.60
CA LYS A 98 29.43 -5.62 -3.16
C LYS A 98 29.03 -4.15 -3.17
N LYS A 99 28.36 -3.69 -4.24
CA LYS A 99 27.95 -2.28 -4.42
C LYS A 99 26.46 -2.11 -4.69
N THR A 100 25.68 -3.19 -4.72
CA THR A 100 24.25 -3.16 -5.05
C THR A 100 23.47 -4.00 -4.07
N ALA A 101 22.25 -3.58 -3.82
CA ALA A 101 21.30 -4.34 -3.03
C ALA A 101 19.95 -4.39 -3.77
N PHE A 102 19.28 -5.51 -3.67
CA PHE A 102 17.99 -5.77 -4.29
C PHE A 102 17.00 -6.22 -3.22
N GLU A 103 15.77 -5.78 -3.34
CA GLU A 103 14.64 -6.33 -2.60
C GLU A 103 13.51 -6.68 -3.55
N GLY A 104 12.72 -7.67 -3.19
CA GLY A 104 11.55 -8.06 -3.97
C GLY A 104 10.53 -8.73 -3.09
N GLY A 105 9.27 -8.65 -3.50
CA GLY A 105 8.19 -9.31 -2.78
C GLY A 105 6.98 -9.51 -3.67
N ILE A 106 6.26 -10.60 -3.40
CA ILE A 106 5.00 -10.96 -4.04
C ILE A 106 4.02 -11.31 -2.93
N GLY A 107 2.84 -10.70 -2.97
CA GLY A 107 1.75 -10.99 -2.05
C GLY A 107 0.47 -11.36 -2.78
N TYR A 108 -0.28 -12.28 -2.20
CA TYR A 108 -1.64 -12.58 -2.58
C TYR A 108 -2.53 -12.57 -1.35
N GLN A 109 -3.67 -11.92 -1.46
CA GLN A 109 -4.65 -11.84 -0.39
C GLN A 109 -6.05 -12.10 -0.95
N ASN A 110 -6.78 -12.99 -0.27
CA ASN A 110 -8.21 -13.19 -0.52
C ASN A 110 -8.97 -12.91 0.78
N THR A 111 -9.88 -11.95 0.74
CA THR A 111 -10.71 -11.55 1.87
C THR A 111 -12.18 -11.74 1.55
N ILE A 112 -12.88 -12.43 2.44
CA ILE A 112 -14.34 -12.50 2.41
C ILE A 112 -14.87 -11.55 3.47
N GLU A 113 -15.60 -10.53 3.02
CA GLU A 113 -16.27 -9.54 3.85
C GLU A 113 -17.77 -9.84 3.92
N TYR A 114 -18.31 -9.91 5.13
CA TYR A 114 -19.71 -10.22 5.34
C TYR A 114 -20.48 -8.96 5.76
N ASP A 115 -21.72 -8.83 5.31
CA ASP A 115 -22.61 -7.71 5.64
C ASP A 115 -22.05 -6.33 5.30
N ARG A 116 -21.18 -6.25 4.30
CA ARG A 116 -20.66 -4.98 3.76
C ARG A 116 -21.76 -4.27 2.99
N ARG A 117 -21.83 -2.94 3.14
CA ARG A 117 -22.74 -2.02 2.45
C ARG A 117 -22.18 -0.61 2.49
N TRP A 118 -22.77 0.32 1.78
CA TRP A 118 -22.42 1.75 1.76
C TRP A 118 -21.03 2.08 1.26
N ASN A 119 -20.35 1.11 0.71
CA ASN A 119 -19.03 1.31 0.09
C ASN A 119 -18.70 0.17 -0.87
N SER A 120 -18.59 0.46 -2.15
CA SER A 120 -18.17 -0.51 -3.17
C SER A 120 -16.76 -0.25 -3.70
N THR A 121 -16.04 0.71 -3.10
CA THR A 121 -14.67 1.07 -3.49
C THR A 121 -13.63 0.11 -2.94
N LEU A 122 -12.46 0.09 -3.55
CA LEU A 122 -11.35 -0.80 -3.20
C LEU A 122 -10.07 -0.04 -2.82
N TYR A 123 -9.74 1.03 -3.56
CA TYR A 123 -8.42 1.67 -3.49
C TYR A 123 -8.43 3.18 -3.29
N ILE A 124 -9.54 3.87 -3.48
CA ILE A 124 -9.59 5.32 -3.25
C ILE A 124 -9.16 5.64 -1.82
N ALA A 125 -8.74 6.88 -1.60
CA ALA A 125 -8.37 7.35 -0.27
C ALA A 125 -9.54 7.16 0.71
N SER A 126 -9.25 6.72 1.93
CA SER A 126 -10.28 6.40 2.95
C SER A 126 -11.06 7.63 3.43
N ASP A 127 -10.51 8.80 3.21
CA ASP A 127 -11.07 10.12 3.52
C ASP A 127 -11.66 10.83 2.28
N ASN A 128 -11.68 10.15 1.12
CA ASN A 128 -12.35 10.64 -0.08
C ASN A 128 -13.88 10.50 0.09
N PRO A 129 -14.64 11.61 0.10
CA PRO A 129 -16.07 11.57 0.32
C PRO A 129 -16.89 11.06 -0.87
N PHE A 130 -16.30 11.02 -2.06
CA PHE A 130 -17.01 10.68 -3.31
C PHE A 130 -17.10 9.19 -3.54
N ILE A 131 -17.78 8.48 -2.64
CA ILE A 131 -17.95 7.02 -2.67
C ILE A 131 -19.17 6.65 -3.52
N LEU A 132 -19.07 5.61 -4.33
CA LEU A 132 -20.21 4.94 -4.93
C LEU A 132 -20.63 3.76 -4.05
N ALA A 133 -21.90 3.68 -3.74
CA ALA A 133 -22.44 2.70 -2.81
C ALA A 133 -23.83 2.20 -3.19
N ASP A 134 -24.20 1.08 -2.61
CA ASP A 134 -25.56 0.62 -2.45
C ASP A 134 -25.88 0.32 -0.97
N SER A 135 -27.15 0.11 -0.64
CA SER A 135 -27.60 -0.15 0.73
C SER A 135 -27.76 -1.63 1.05
N VAL A 136 -27.57 -2.51 0.10
CA VAL A 136 -27.77 -3.95 0.25
C VAL A 136 -26.64 -4.55 1.07
N ARG A 137 -27.00 -5.26 2.15
CA ARG A 137 -26.00 -6.03 2.92
C ARG A 137 -25.62 -7.28 2.18
N SER A 138 -24.36 -7.41 1.87
CA SER A 138 -23.89 -8.51 1.05
C SER A 138 -22.54 -9.06 1.46
N LYS A 139 -22.22 -10.19 0.83
CA LYS A 139 -20.94 -10.87 0.99
C LYS A 139 -20.04 -10.55 -0.20
N TYR A 140 -19.00 -9.76 0.08
CA TYR A 140 -17.98 -9.43 -0.91
C TYR A 140 -16.82 -10.43 -0.88
N ASN A 141 -16.32 -10.78 -2.05
CA ASN A 141 -15.03 -11.43 -2.21
C ASN A 141 -14.02 -10.42 -2.76
N VAL A 142 -12.97 -10.16 -1.98
CA VAL A 142 -11.92 -9.19 -2.32
C VAL A 142 -10.63 -9.94 -2.55
N GLU A 143 -10.07 -9.80 -3.75
CA GLU A 143 -8.78 -10.39 -4.12
C GLU A 143 -7.77 -9.29 -4.42
N LYS A 144 -6.55 -9.46 -3.91
CA LYS A 144 -5.45 -8.52 -4.15
C LYS A 144 -4.18 -9.27 -4.49
N PHE A 145 -3.45 -8.74 -5.45
CA PHE A 145 -2.14 -9.19 -5.84
C PHE A 145 -1.15 -8.03 -5.75
N ILE A 146 -0.04 -8.24 -5.05
CA ILE A 146 0.92 -7.21 -4.67
C ILE A 146 2.29 -7.60 -5.21
N LEU A 147 2.97 -6.66 -5.85
CA LEU A 147 4.36 -6.77 -6.29
C LEU A 147 5.16 -5.61 -5.71
N ASN A 148 6.28 -5.93 -5.09
CA ASN A 148 7.25 -4.96 -4.60
C ASN A 148 8.61 -5.23 -5.24
N GLY A 149 9.33 -4.19 -5.59
CA GLY A 149 10.69 -4.29 -6.07
C GLY A 149 11.51 -3.10 -5.62
N GLY A 150 12.78 -3.33 -5.30
CA GLY A 150 13.70 -2.28 -4.91
C GLY A 150 15.13 -2.59 -5.35
N PHE A 151 15.84 -1.54 -5.62
CA PHE A 151 17.25 -1.56 -6.01
C PHE A 151 17.96 -0.41 -5.34
N SER A 152 19.14 -0.68 -4.83
CA SER A 152 20.06 0.35 -4.30
C SER A 152 21.46 0.09 -4.79
N TRP A 153 22.19 1.17 -5.06
CA TRP A 153 23.55 1.13 -5.60
C TRP A 153 24.44 2.17 -4.90
N ASP A 154 25.59 1.70 -4.42
CA ASP A 154 26.66 2.53 -3.89
C ASP A 154 27.42 3.17 -5.08
N ALA A 155 26.83 4.25 -5.62
CA ALA A 155 27.30 4.89 -6.84
C ALA A 155 28.69 5.51 -6.66
N LEU A 156 28.89 6.22 -5.54
CA LEU A 156 30.13 6.85 -5.14
C LEU A 156 30.39 6.58 -3.64
N SER A 157 31.60 6.84 -3.17
CA SER A 157 31.95 6.65 -1.75
C SER A 157 31.13 7.53 -0.80
N PHE A 158 30.61 8.65 -1.30
CA PHE A 158 29.79 9.60 -0.56
C PHE A 158 28.32 9.61 -0.97
N MET A 159 27.91 8.82 -1.99
CA MET A 159 26.55 8.86 -2.53
C MET A 159 26.02 7.47 -2.85
N LYS A 160 24.80 7.21 -2.41
CA LYS A 160 24.01 6.04 -2.80
C LYS A 160 22.78 6.49 -3.59
N PHE A 161 22.38 5.69 -4.56
CA PHE A 161 21.15 5.81 -5.32
C PHE A 161 20.27 4.61 -5.02
N GLY A 162 18.95 4.84 -4.98
CA GLY A 162 17.97 3.77 -4.86
C GLY A 162 16.72 4.06 -5.66
N ILE A 163 15.98 3.00 -5.96
CA ILE A 163 14.64 3.07 -6.54
C ILE A 163 13.79 1.96 -5.97
N LYS A 164 12.54 2.28 -5.60
CA LYS A 164 11.53 1.31 -5.18
C LYS A 164 10.29 1.44 -6.06
N ALA A 165 9.65 0.32 -6.33
CA ALA A 165 8.37 0.26 -7.01
C ALA A 165 7.41 -0.64 -6.23
N HIS A 166 6.14 -0.22 -6.16
CA HIS A 166 5.05 -0.97 -5.58
C HIS A 166 3.89 -0.99 -6.58
N TYR A 167 3.41 -2.19 -6.88
CA TYR A 167 2.26 -2.40 -7.74
C TYR A 167 1.26 -3.30 -7.04
N GLU A 168 0.02 -2.86 -6.98
CA GLU A 168 -1.09 -3.61 -6.41
C GLU A 168 -2.26 -3.59 -7.38
N VAL A 169 -2.81 -4.76 -7.67
CA VAL A 169 -4.01 -4.93 -8.46
C VAL A 169 -5.00 -5.78 -7.69
N GLY A 170 -6.27 -5.46 -7.78
CA GLY A 170 -7.29 -6.22 -7.08
C GLY A 170 -8.67 -6.08 -7.67
N SER A 171 -9.54 -6.93 -7.15
CA SER A 171 -10.95 -6.94 -7.46
C SER A 171 -11.78 -7.14 -6.20
N SER A 172 -12.99 -6.60 -6.21
CA SER A 172 -13.99 -6.78 -5.16
C SER A 172 -15.33 -7.02 -5.83
N ALA A 173 -15.95 -8.16 -5.58
CA ALA A 173 -17.19 -8.54 -6.22
C ALA A 173 -18.19 -9.11 -5.23
N ASP A 174 -19.47 -8.80 -5.46
CA ASP A 174 -20.61 -9.36 -4.77
C ASP A 174 -21.50 -10.16 -5.74
N GLN A 175 -22.17 -11.18 -5.23
CA GLN A 175 -23.10 -11.99 -6.00
C GLN A 175 -24.57 -11.63 -5.77
N THR A 176 -24.85 -10.74 -4.82
CA THR A 176 -26.19 -10.26 -4.49
C THR A 176 -26.48 -8.98 -5.28
N ASP A 177 -27.63 -8.92 -5.96
CA ASP A 177 -27.99 -7.72 -6.71
C ASP A 177 -28.07 -6.49 -5.79
N PRO A 178 -27.51 -5.35 -6.24
CA PRO A 178 -27.14 -4.97 -7.60
C PRO A 178 -25.74 -5.38 -8.08
N ARG A 179 -25.07 -6.33 -7.47
CA ARG A 179 -23.80 -6.97 -7.88
C ARG A 179 -22.68 -6.01 -8.29
N PRO A 180 -22.15 -5.22 -7.37
CA PRO A 180 -20.96 -4.44 -7.67
C PRO A 180 -19.77 -5.35 -8.04
N ASP A 181 -19.10 -5.01 -9.14
CA ASP A 181 -17.82 -5.55 -9.58
C ASP A 181 -16.82 -4.41 -9.66
N THR A 182 -15.90 -4.37 -8.72
CA THR A 182 -14.87 -3.35 -8.62
C THR A 182 -13.53 -3.94 -9.01
N LYS A 183 -12.82 -3.25 -9.91
CA LYS A 183 -11.46 -3.59 -10.31
C LYS A 183 -10.59 -2.37 -10.18
N GLY A 184 -9.38 -2.56 -9.67
CA GLY A 184 -8.50 -1.43 -9.47
C GLY A 184 -7.03 -1.80 -9.46
N MET A 185 -6.21 -0.77 -9.61
CA MET A 185 -4.77 -0.85 -9.45
C MET A 185 -4.20 0.38 -8.76
N ARG A 186 -3.10 0.17 -8.04
CA ARG A 186 -2.20 1.22 -7.54
C ARG A 186 -0.79 0.96 -8.04
N PHE A 187 -0.10 2.01 -8.41
CA PHE A 187 1.31 1.95 -8.78
C PHE A 187 2.05 3.12 -8.13
N ASN A 188 3.13 2.82 -7.44
CA ASN A 188 4.03 3.81 -6.86
C ASN A 188 5.45 3.54 -7.34
N ILE A 189 6.20 4.61 -7.62
CA ILE A 189 7.62 4.53 -7.93
C ILE A 189 8.36 5.64 -7.19
N THR A 190 9.46 5.30 -6.55
CA THR A 190 10.21 6.20 -5.68
C THR A 190 11.71 6.07 -5.96
N PRO A 191 12.34 6.95 -6.71
CA PRO A 191 13.78 7.17 -6.67
C PRO A 191 14.21 7.89 -5.39
N GLY A 192 15.45 7.63 -4.95
CA GLY A 192 16.03 8.26 -3.77
C GLY A 192 17.54 8.31 -3.83
N LEU A 193 18.10 9.26 -3.10
CA LEU A 193 19.51 9.50 -2.93
C LEU A 193 19.84 9.57 -1.45
N ASP A 194 21.03 9.14 -1.08
CA ASP A 194 21.61 9.33 0.25
C ASP A 194 23.03 9.83 0.09
N PHE A 195 23.34 10.93 0.76
CA PHE A 195 24.66 11.59 0.73
C PHE A 195 25.30 11.49 2.09
N LYS A 196 26.49 10.93 2.14
CA LYS A 196 27.36 10.92 3.31
C LYS A 196 28.14 12.24 3.35
N LEU A 197 27.75 13.14 4.23
CA LEU A 197 28.41 14.44 4.42
C LEU A 197 29.65 14.34 5.30
N SER A 198 29.59 13.45 6.30
CA SER A 198 30.72 13.11 7.16
C SER A 198 30.58 11.68 7.66
N GLU A 199 31.53 11.19 8.46
CA GLU A 199 31.42 9.87 9.08
C GLU A 199 30.15 9.71 9.92
N LYS A 200 29.65 10.81 10.50
CA LYS A 200 28.52 10.81 11.43
C LYS A 200 27.22 11.40 10.86
N LEU A 201 27.26 12.00 9.67
CA LEU A 201 26.14 12.77 9.15
C LEU A 201 25.80 12.38 7.72
N ASN A 202 24.52 12.00 7.50
CA ASN A 202 23.98 11.69 6.17
C ASN A 202 22.73 12.54 5.91
N ILE A 203 22.53 12.88 4.63
CA ILE A 203 21.30 13.48 4.13
C ILE A 203 20.69 12.56 3.08
N GLY A 204 19.43 12.18 3.29
CA GLY A 204 18.64 11.39 2.35
C GLY A 204 17.56 12.25 1.69
N VAL A 205 17.33 12.04 0.41
CA VAL A 205 16.22 12.67 -0.34
C VAL A 205 15.53 11.60 -1.16
N SER A 206 14.21 11.59 -1.15
CA SER A 206 13.41 10.75 -2.04
C SER A 206 12.24 11.53 -2.63
N LEU A 207 11.87 11.21 -3.87
CA LEU A 207 10.73 11.79 -4.56
C LEU A 207 9.99 10.66 -5.27
N GLY A 208 8.71 10.50 -4.99
CA GLY A 208 7.90 9.44 -5.57
C GLY A 208 6.68 9.95 -6.34
N GLY A 209 6.22 9.13 -7.26
CA GLY A 209 4.95 9.29 -7.95
C GLY A 209 4.01 8.13 -7.69
N ARG A 210 2.71 8.39 -7.70
CA ARG A 210 1.67 7.37 -7.59
C ARG A 210 0.59 7.53 -8.63
N LEU A 211 0.01 6.39 -9.02
CA LEU A 211 -1.14 6.31 -9.89
C LEU A 211 -2.18 5.41 -9.26
N LEU A 212 -3.44 5.78 -9.40
CA LEU A 212 -4.61 5.02 -9.00
C LEU A 212 -5.56 4.92 -10.20
N ASN A 213 -6.07 3.74 -10.44
CA ASN A 213 -7.19 3.54 -11.36
C ASN A 213 -8.12 2.48 -10.76
N GLU A 214 -9.41 2.83 -10.67
CA GLU A 214 -10.42 1.95 -10.12
C GLU A 214 -11.71 2.11 -10.92
N GLU A 215 -12.37 1.02 -11.25
CA GLU A 215 -13.65 0.99 -11.95
C GLU A 215 -14.64 0.15 -11.17
N ILE A 216 -15.81 0.71 -10.87
CA ILE A 216 -16.93 0.05 -10.25
C ILE A 216 -18.06 -0.07 -11.26
N LYS A 217 -18.57 -1.28 -11.44
CA LYS A 217 -19.73 -1.58 -12.29
C LYS A 217 -20.78 -2.29 -11.48
N TYR A 218 -21.98 -1.76 -11.51
CA TYR A 218 -23.18 -2.42 -11.06
C TYR A 218 -23.89 -2.99 -12.29
N THR A 219 -23.94 -4.32 -12.37
CA THR A 219 -24.59 -5.00 -13.47
C THR A 219 -25.57 -6.04 -12.91
N ASN A 220 -26.84 -5.71 -12.98
CA ASN A 220 -27.92 -6.60 -12.57
C ASN A 220 -28.02 -7.81 -13.48
N VAL A 221 -28.24 -8.95 -12.92
CA VAL A 221 -28.46 -10.17 -13.70
C VAL A 221 -29.92 -10.37 -14.03
N VAL A 222 -30.81 -9.91 -13.18
CA VAL A 222 -32.26 -9.99 -13.40
C VAL A 222 -32.76 -8.69 -14.03
N GLY A 223 -32.36 -8.45 -15.22
CA GLY A 223 -32.47 -7.35 -16.17
C GLY A 223 -33.53 -6.25 -16.05
N THR A 224 -34.51 -6.32 -15.18
CA THR A 224 -35.64 -5.36 -15.15
C THR A 224 -35.85 -4.64 -13.81
N THR A 225 -35.17 -5.07 -12.76
CA THR A 225 -35.32 -4.46 -11.43
C THR A 225 -34.43 -3.24 -11.30
N ASN A 226 -35.02 -2.11 -10.90
CA ASN A 226 -34.28 -0.90 -10.58
C ASN A 226 -33.75 -0.97 -9.14
N TYR A 227 -32.50 -0.54 -8.98
CA TYR A 227 -31.81 -0.41 -7.69
C TYR A 227 -31.43 1.04 -7.44
N ASN A 228 -31.22 1.35 -6.18
CA ASN A 228 -30.76 2.65 -5.74
C ASN A 228 -29.24 2.66 -5.60
N PHE A 229 -28.57 3.51 -6.36
CA PHE A 229 -27.15 3.78 -6.26
C PHE A 229 -26.94 5.11 -5.56
N PHE A 230 -26.11 5.12 -4.53
CA PHE A 230 -25.83 6.30 -3.71
C PHE A 230 -24.49 6.89 -4.11
N LEU A 231 -24.52 8.08 -4.66
CA LEU A 231 -23.33 8.85 -5.00
C LEU A 231 -23.04 9.78 -3.82
N MET A 232 -22.17 9.32 -2.92
CA MET A 232 -21.82 10.09 -1.73
C MET A 232 -21.01 11.32 -2.10
N ASN A 233 -21.23 12.43 -1.41
CA ASN A 233 -20.53 13.70 -1.59
C ASN A 233 -20.06 14.33 -0.27
N GLY A 234 -20.04 13.54 0.80
CA GLY A 234 -19.55 13.91 2.12
C GLY A 234 -20.64 14.30 3.11
N LEU A 235 -20.31 14.22 4.41
CA LEU A 235 -21.15 14.60 5.54
C LEU A 235 -22.54 13.90 5.56
N GLY A 236 -22.62 12.67 5.00
CA GLY A 236 -23.89 11.93 4.89
C GLY A 236 -24.79 12.40 3.74
N CYS A 237 -24.38 13.38 2.97
CA CYS A 237 -25.10 13.81 1.78
C CYS A 237 -24.81 12.90 0.58
N PHE A 238 -25.80 12.69 -0.26
CA PHE A 238 -25.69 11.84 -1.44
C PHE A 238 -26.69 12.25 -2.53
N TYR A 239 -26.34 11.89 -3.76
CA TYR A 239 -27.29 11.82 -4.87
C TYR A 239 -27.79 10.40 -5.01
N LEU A 240 -29.08 10.25 -5.26
CA LEU A 240 -29.73 8.98 -5.51
C LEU A 240 -29.93 8.81 -7.02
N GLN A 241 -29.29 7.78 -7.57
CA GLN A 241 -29.55 7.30 -8.92
C GLN A 241 -30.37 6.00 -8.83
N ASN A 242 -31.49 5.95 -9.55
CA ASN A 242 -32.30 4.76 -9.67
C ASN A 242 -32.18 4.18 -11.08
N GLY A 243 -31.86 2.91 -11.18
CA GLY A 243 -31.66 2.28 -12.48
C GLY A 243 -31.30 0.80 -12.39
N THR A 244 -31.15 0.17 -13.54
CA THR A 244 -30.77 -1.24 -13.65
C THR A 244 -29.26 -1.46 -13.62
N SER A 245 -28.47 -0.41 -13.85
CA SER A 245 -27.01 -0.45 -13.84
C SER A 245 -26.42 0.92 -13.53
N TYR A 246 -25.20 0.94 -13.02
CA TYR A 246 -24.43 2.17 -12.81
C TYR A 246 -22.94 1.88 -12.93
N GLN A 247 -22.17 2.88 -13.37
CA GLN A 247 -20.72 2.76 -13.48
C GLN A 247 -20.04 4.05 -12.99
N ARG A 248 -18.99 3.88 -12.19
CA ARG A 248 -18.09 4.98 -11.77
C ARG A 248 -16.65 4.54 -11.93
N ARG A 249 -15.81 5.46 -12.38
CA ARG A 249 -14.37 5.31 -12.43
C ARG A 249 -13.70 6.31 -11.51
N TYR A 250 -12.66 5.87 -10.82
CA TYR A 250 -11.76 6.74 -10.08
C TYR A 250 -10.40 6.74 -10.75
N LYS A 251 -9.89 7.95 -11.00
CA LYS A 251 -8.52 8.15 -11.46
C LYS A 251 -7.81 9.02 -10.46
N GLY A 252 -6.70 8.52 -9.95
CA GLY A 252 -5.87 9.22 -9.00
C GLY A 252 -4.44 9.35 -9.48
N SER A 253 -3.83 10.46 -9.13
CA SER A 253 -2.40 10.68 -9.29
C SER A 253 -1.87 11.53 -8.14
N GLY A 254 -0.62 11.31 -7.81
CA GLY A 254 0.00 12.07 -6.74
C GLY A 254 1.51 12.00 -6.82
N TRP A 255 2.14 12.84 -6.01
CA TRP A 255 3.57 12.80 -5.78
C TRP A 255 3.86 12.98 -4.29
N TYR A 256 4.96 12.47 -3.84
CA TYR A 256 5.41 12.63 -2.48
C TYR A 256 6.93 12.77 -2.45
N GLY A 257 7.41 13.50 -1.47
CA GLY A 257 8.83 13.72 -1.27
C GLY A 257 9.19 13.63 0.20
N ASN A 258 10.43 13.24 0.46
CA ASN A 258 10.95 13.11 1.81
C ASN A 258 12.40 13.60 1.87
N LEU A 259 12.70 14.42 2.86
CA LEU A 259 14.03 14.87 3.22
C LEU A 259 14.40 14.30 4.59
N GLN A 260 15.55 13.64 4.67
CA GLN A 260 16.01 12.96 5.87
C GLN A 260 17.37 13.51 6.29
N LEU A 261 17.52 13.77 7.56
CA LEU A 261 18.81 14.07 8.19
C LEU A 261 19.08 12.99 9.23
N MET A 262 20.19 12.29 9.06
CA MET A 262 20.58 11.24 9.98
C MET A 262 21.95 11.56 10.58
N TRP A 263 21.98 11.52 11.89
CA TRP A 263 23.21 11.65 12.67
C TRP A 263 23.44 10.37 13.49
N ASP A 264 24.66 9.83 13.41
CA ASP A 264 25.06 8.60 14.07
C ASP A 264 26.48 8.77 14.61
N ASN A 265 26.65 8.71 15.92
CA ASN A 265 27.98 8.87 16.52
C ASN A 265 28.78 7.55 16.55
N HIS A 266 28.20 6.45 15.99
CA HIS A 266 28.79 5.10 15.95
C HIS A 266 29.11 4.50 17.32
N SER A 267 28.56 5.06 18.40
CA SER A 267 28.78 4.54 19.75
C SER A 267 27.45 4.17 20.40
N PHE A 268 26.77 5.11 21.03
CA PHE A 268 25.57 4.80 21.77
C PHE A 268 24.33 5.62 21.37
N LEU A 269 24.49 6.64 20.56
CA LEU A 269 23.39 7.55 20.21
C LEU A 269 23.33 7.77 18.70
N SER A 270 22.15 7.58 18.12
CA SER A 270 21.83 7.96 16.77
C SER A 270 20.46 8.62 16.68
N ASN A 271 20.28 9.48 15.70
CA ASN A 271 19.05 10.21 15.47
C ASN A 271 18.75 10.32 13.99
N ILE A 272 17.47 10.22 13.63
CA ILE A 272 16.99 10.51 12.28
C ILE A 272 15.76 11.40 12.33
N VAL A 273 15.86 12.53 11.67
CA VAL A 273 14.74 13.43 11.41
C VAL A 273 14.32 13.30 9.97
N SER A 274 13.02 13.20 9.70
CA SER A 274 12.44 13.09 8.38
C SER A 274 11.31 14.10 8.21
N LEU A 275 11.34 14.84 7.11
CA LEU A 275 10.31 15.78 6.69
C LEU A 275 9.69 15.30 5.40
N GLY A 276 8.38 15.09 5.41
CA GLY A 276 7.60 14.56 4.29
C GLY A 276 6.58 15.56 3.76
N ILE A 277 6.35 15.48 2.47
CA ILE A 277 5.19 16.10 1.80
C ILE A 277 4.55 15.09 0.87
N ASP A 278 3.22 15.00 0.88
CA ASP A 278 2.43 14.11 0.06
C ASP A 278 1.26 14.88 -0.55
N LYS A 279 1.15 14.88 -1.88
CA LYS A 279 0.01 15.43 -2.61
C LYS A 279 -0.67 14.33 -3.40
N ASN A 280 -1.98 14.16 -3.17
CA ASN A 280 -2.83 13.21 -3.85
C ASN A 280 -4.05 13.90 -4.43
N SER A 281 -4.41 13.55 -5.65
CA SER A 281 -5.63 14.02 -6.32
C SER A 281 -6.37 12.82 -6.90
N GLU A 282 -7.65 12.72 -6.59
CA GLU A 282 -8.52 11.66 -7.10
C GLU A 282 -9.76 12.30 -7.75
N ARG A 283 -10.24 11.72 -8.83
CA ARG A 283 -11.39 12.18 -9.58
C ARG A 283 -12.36 11.04 -9.78
N ALA A 284 -13.61 11.24 -9.37
CA ALA A 284 -14.73 10.35 -9.66
C ALA A 284 -15.34 10.74 -11.02
N GLU A 285 -15.35 9.80 -11.94
CA GLU A 285 -15.95 9.94 -13.28
C GLU A 285 -17.16 9.01 -13.37
N ASP A 286 -18.33 9.59 -13.60
CA ASP A 286 -19.61 8.89 -13.71
C ASP A 286 -20.06 8.75 -15.16
N GLY A 287 -20.88 7.74 -15.44
CA GLY A 287 -21.46 7.46 -16.75
C GLY A 287 -20.75 6.37 -17.53
N GLY A 288 -21.36 5.99 -18.65
CA GLY A 288 -20.85 4.92 -19.54
C GLY A 288 -19.80 5.44 -20.53
N THR A 289 -19.45 4.57 -21.47
CA THR A 289 -18.39 4.84 -22.48
C THR A 289 -18.68 6.04 -23.39
N GLN A 290 -19.93 6.47 -23.54
CA GLN A 290 -20.30 7.54 -24.46
C GLN A 290 -20.43 8.92 -23.82
N ARG A 291 -20.69 9.01 -22.52
CA ARG A 291 -20.77 10.27 -21.77
C ARG A 291 -20.17 10.07 -20.38
N LEU A 292 -18.97 10.59 -20.20
CA LEU A 292 -18.32 10.69 -18.91
C LEU A 292 -18.49 12.11 -18.38
N PHE A 293 -18.90 12.25 -17.14
CA PHE A 293 -18.92 13.52 -16.43
C PHE A 293 -18.19 13.37 -15.09
N ILE A 294 -17.64 14.46 -14.59
CA ILE A 294 -16.93 14.47 -13.32
C ILE A 294 -17.96 14.59 -12.20
N GLY A 295 -18.11 13.57 -11.38
CA GLY A 295 -19.00 13.60 -10.22
C GLY A 295 -18.36 14.23 -8.99
N GLY A 296 -17.03 14.15 -8.87
CA GLY A 296 -16.31 14.74 -7.75
C GLY A 296 -14.81 14.75 -7.95
N LYS A 297 -14.15 15.71 -7.30
CA LYS A 297 -12.69 15.82 -7.24
C LYS A 297 -12.25 15.97 -5.80
N TYR A 298 -11.35 15.10 -5.40
CA TYR A 298 -10.73 15.06 -4.08
C TYR A 298 -9.25 15.41 -4.20
N ASN A 299 -8.76 16.30 -3.35
CA ASN A 299 -7.35 16.64 -3.25
C ASN A 299 -6.93 16.59 -1.78
N ARG A 300 -5.76 16.01 -1.53
CA ARG A 300 -5.13 16.00 -0.21
C ARG A 300 -3.70 16.47 -0.32
N THR A 301 -3.31 17.36 0.57
CA THR A 301 -1.91 17.71 0.83
C THR A 301 -1.61 17.36 2.28
N GLN A 302 -0.57 16.60 2.50
CA GLN A 302 -0.13 16.15 3.82
C GLN A 302 1.31 16.55 4.04
N TYR A 303 1.63 17.00 5.25
CA TYR A 303 2.97 17.30 5.72
C TYR A 303 3.24 16.41 6.93
N ASP A 304 4.40 15.74 6.92
CA ASP A 304 4.80 14.80 7.95
C ASP A 304 6.13 15.21 8.56
N ILE A 305 6.23 15.13 9.87
CA ILE A 305 7.47 15.20 10.63
C ILE A 305 7.62 13.90 11.40
N TYR A 306 8.78 13.32 11.29
CA TYR A 306 9.17 12.11 12.00
C TYR A 306 10.56 12.32 12.60
N ASP A 307 10.70 12.00 13.87
CA ASP A 307 11.97 12.04 14.60
C ASP A 307 12.11 10.75 15.40
N ARG A 308 13.26 10.09 15.25
CA ARG A 308 13.58 8.88 16.00
C ARG A 308 14.96 8.99 16.61
N PHE A 309 15.02 8.92 17.92
CA PHE A 309 16.23 8.74 18.71
C PHE A 309 16.42 7.26 19.02
N SER A 310 17.64 6.77 18.82
CA SER A 310 18.05 5.42 19.22
C SER A 310 19.23 5.53 20.16
N ILE A 311 19.10 4.91 21.34
CA ILE A 311 20.13 4.80 22.36
C ILE A 311 20.48 3.32 22.48
N LEU A 312 21.70 2.98 22.11
CA LEU A 312 22.21 1.61 22.14
C LEU A 312 23.21 1.46 23.29
N HIS A 313 22.96 0.52 24.16
CA HIS A 313 23.87 0.12 25.22
C HIS A 313 24.20 -1.35 25.03
N GLU A 314 25.29 -1.85 25.63
CA GLU A 314 25.75 -3.25 25.47
C GLU A 314 24.66 -4.31 25.63
N ASN A 315 23.69 -4.08 26.51
CA ASN A 315 22.62 -5.02 26.84
C ASN A 315 21.20 -4.46 26.61
N SER A 316 21.06 -3.26 26.03
CA SER A 316 19.74 -2.65 25.81
C SER A 316 19.73 -1.71 24.61
N ALA A 317 18.58 -1.66 23.92
CA ALA A 317 18.31 -0.73 22.85
C ALA A 317 17.02 0.03 23.17
N HIS A 318 17.09 1.36 23.20
CA HIS A 318 15.94 2.22 23.44
C HIS A 318 15.68 3.08 22.22
N ASN A 319 14.43 3.10 21.75
CA ASN A 319 14.00 3.93 20.65
C ASN A 319 12.87 4.84 21.12
N ILE A 320 13.05 6.14 20.91
CA ILE A 320 12.02 7.15 21.13
C ILE A 320 11.64 7.70 19.78
N THR A 321 10.36 7.60 19.42
CA THR A 321 9.84 8.10 18.15
C THR A 321 8.79 9.15 18.41
N ILE A 322 8.93 10.30 17.76
CA ILE A 322 7.96 11.39 17.75
C ILE A 322 7.52 11.57 16.29
N SER A 323 6.22 11.62 16.08
CA SER A 323 5.68 11.90 14.74
C SER A 323 4.50 12.86 14.82
N ALA A 324 4.41 13.74 13.84
CA ALA A 324 3.28 14.61 13.65
C ALA A 324 2.91 14.66 12.16
N SER A 325 1.63 14.72 11.89
CA SER A 325 1.10 14.81 10.54
C SER A 325 -0.01 15.85 10.47
N ILE A 326 0.05 16.72 9.48
CA ILE A 326 -0.98 17.71 9.19
C ILE A 326 -1.43 17.50 7.76
N HIS A 327 -2.74 17.38 7.55
CA HIS A 327 -3.29 17.24 6.20
C HIS A 327 -4.42 18.22 5.96
N GLN A 328 -4.42 18.75 4.75
CA GLN A 328 -5.48 19.57 4.19
C GLN A 328 -6.20 18.76 3.12
N ILE A 329 -7.53 18.74 3.19
CA ILE A 329 -8.40 18.02 2.28
C ILE A 329 -9.36 19.02 1.65
N ASP A 330 -9.44 18.99 0.32
CA ASP A 330 -10.38 19.77 -0.47
C ASP A 330 -11.22 18.84 -1.33
N GLY A 331 -12.54 18.95 -1.21
CA GLY A 331 -13.53 18.25 -2.02
C GLY A 331 -14.32 19.21 -2.90
N ILE A 332 -14.39 18.93 -4.19
CA ILE A 332 -15.22 19.67 -5.13
C ILE A 332 -16.23 18.69 -5.72
N TRP A 333 -17.50 18.97 -5.43
CA TRP A 333 -18.60 18.23 -6.04
C TRP A 333 -19.13 19.01 -7.24
N TYR A 334 -19.49 18.30 -8.30
CA TYR A 334 -20.05 18.88 -9.50
C TYR A 334 -21.52 18.48 -9.60
N ASP A 335 -22.38 19.49 -9.65
CA ASP A 335 -23.81 19.31 -9.92
C ASP A 335 -24.02 18.80 -11.34
N GLN A 336 -24.97 17.85 -11.52
CA GLN A 336 -25.17 17.12 -12.77
C GLN A 336 -26.47 17.52 -13.43
#